data_93335334556209a1c9b58606c6e29ae6
#
_entry.id   93335334556209a1c9b58606c6e29ae6
#
_cell.length_a   1.000
_cell.length_b   1.000
_cell.length_c   1.000
_cell.angle_alpha   90.00
_cell.angle_beta   90.00
_cell.angle_gamma   90.00
#
_symmetry.space_group_name_H-M   'P 1'
#
loop_
_entity.id
_entity.type
_entity.pdbx_description
1 polymer ?
#
loop_
_entity_poly.entity_id
_entity_poly.type
_entity_poly.pdbx_seq_one_letter_code
_entity_poly.pdbx_strand_id
1 'polypeptide(L)'
;AGITPLASAAADTDEDAWPGEPIDNHVHMTWAALTMEVNEWADDNPDIVQLIDAGKSELGKSLWVVQISDWSMETKANGDAKEIVYIDGGHHGNEYLGTALAWLSAQFYIEGWNEGNQEVVDVLQSTELHVLIMLNPDGNDIDTRWNINQVDLNRNYDHYWNTCPTTQPGSAAFSESETAANAEYMNAYV
;
A
#
# COMPACT_ATOMS: atom_id res chain seq x y z
N ALA A 1 -47.86 4.33 11.36
CA ALA A 1 -46.69 3.49 11.58
C ALA A 1 -45.46 4.32 11.22
N GLY A 2 -44.76 4.82 12.25
CA GLY A 2 -43.54 5.63 12.09
C GLY A 2 -42.34 4.73 11.89
N ILE A 3 -41.57 5.01 10.85
CA ILE A 3 -40.25 4.39 10.65
C ILE A 3 -39.27 5.15 11.55
N THR A 4 -38.80 4.50 12.59
CA THR A 4 -37.69 5.00 13.40
C THR A 4 -36.42 4.97 12.54
N PRO A 5 -35.67 6.08 12.38
CA PRO A 5 -34.40 6.00 11.70
C PRO A 5 -33.44 5.15 12.54
N LEU A 6 -32.76 4.21 11.88
CA LEU A 6 -31.63 3.50 12.46
C LEU A 6 -30.61 4.54 12.90
N ALA A 7 -30.28 4.49 14.18
CA ALA A 7 -29.18 5.28 14.73
C ALA A 7 -27.92 4.97 13.92
N SER A 8 -27.28 6.00 13.40
CA SER A 8 -25.90 5.93 12.92
C SER A 8 -25.08 5.34 14.05
N ALA A 9 -24.46 4.19 13.82
CA ALA A 9 -23.45 3.69 14.72
C ALA A 9 -22.38 4.79 14.80
N ALA A 10 -22.15 5.31 16.00
CA ALA A 10 -20.99 6.14 16.26
C ALA A 10 -19.75 5.28 15.88
N ALA A 11 -18.82 5.87 15.18
CA ALA A 11 -17.53 5.25 14.97
C ALA A 11 -17.00 4.87 16.36
N ASP A 12 -16.77 3.59 16.57
CA ASP A 12 -16.16 3.08 17.77
C ASP A 12 -14.71 3.55 17.73
N THR A 13 -14.37 4.50 18.57
CA THR A 13 -13.01 5.03 18.75
C THR A 13 -12.30 4.23 19.82
N ASP A 14 -12.45 2.91 19.81
CA ASP A 14 -11.76 2.06 20.76
C ASP A 14 -10.27 2.02 20.36
N GLU A 15 -9.45 2.78 21.08
CA GLU A 15 -8.00 2.87 20.88
C GLU A 15 -7.26 1.53 21.07
N ASP A 16 -7.98 0.50 21.57
CA ASP A 16 -7.49 -0.88 21.73
C ASP A 16 -7.94 -1.83 20.60
N ALA A 17 -8.65 -1.31 19.61
CA ALA A 17 -9.04 -2.12 18.46
C ALA A 17 -7.85 -2.31 17.51
N TRP A 18 -7.15 -3.42 17.65
CA TRP A 18 -6.26 -3.93 16.83
C TRP A 18 -6.40 -4.08 16.14
N PRO A 19 -5.47 -4.48 15.53
CA PRO A 19 -5.62 -5.11 14.25
C PRO A 19 -6.50 -6.35 14.31
N GLY A 20 -7.52 -6.46 14.90
CA GLY A 20 -8.47 -7.54 15.02
C GLY A 20 -9.91 -7.14 14.82
N GLU A 21 -10.18 -5.86 14.71
CA GLU A 21 -11.50 -5.43 14.28
C GLU A 21 -11.71 -5.86 12.82
N PRO A 22 -12.88 -6.38 12.48
CA PRO A 22 -13.17 -6.75 11.10
C PRO A 22 -12.88 -5.54 10.23
N ILE A 23 -12.06 -5.71 9.20
CA ILE A 23 -11.90 -4.69 8.16
C ILE A 23 -13.30 -4.47 7.61
N ASP A 24 -13.94 -3.44 8.12
CA ASP A 24 -15.25 -3.03 7.69
C ASP A 24 -15.13 -2.53 6.25
N ASN A 25 -16.12 -2.78 5.42
CA ASN A 25 -16.24 -2.19 4.09
C ASN A 25 -16.25 -0.65 4.07
N HIS A 26 -16.12 -0.02 5.25
CA HIS A 26 -16.03 1.42 5.42
C HIS A 26 -14.61 1.97 5.32
N VAL A 27 -13.59 1.14 5.18
CA VAL A 27 -12.21 1.62 5.00
C VAL A 27 -11.93 1.87 3.52
N HIS A 28 -12.74 2.71 2.91
CA HIS A 28 -12.36 3.35 1.66
C HIS A 28 -11.36 4.45 1.96
N MET A 29 -10.09 4.09 1.96
CA MET A 29 -9.02 5.06 2.05
C MET A 29 -8.89 5.79 0.71
N THR A 30 -9.08 7.10 0.71
CA THR A 30 -8.82 7.92 -0.47
C THR A 30 -7.33 8.16 -0.63
N TRP A 31 -6.87 8.39 -1.87
CA TRP A 31 -5.47 8.75 -2.11
C TRP A 31 -5.02 9.99 -1.31
N ALA A 32 -5.92 10.97 -1.12
CA ALA A 32 -5.60 12.17 -0.36
C ALA A 32 -5.36 11.86 1.13
N ALA A 33 -6.23 11.04 1.74
CA ALA A 33 -6.06 10.60 3.13
C ALA A 33 -4.78 9.77 3.29
N LEU A 34 -4.55 8.81 2.41
CA LEU A 34 -3.32 8.02 2.39
C LEU A 34 -2.08 8.91 2.30
N THR A 35 -2.08 9.91 1.38
CA THR A 35 -0.94 10.82 1.22
C THR A 35 -0.64 11.60 2.49
N MET A 36 -1.65 12.07 3.20
CA MET A 36 -1.45 12.77 4.48
C MET A 36 -0.82 11.84 5.50
N GLU A 37 -1.36 10.66 5.67
CA GLU A 37 -0.94 9.70 6.68
C GLU A 37 0.48 9.17 6.45
N VAL A 38 0.85 8.77 5.22
CA VAL A 38 2.21 8.28 4.96
C VAL A 38 3.28 9.38 5.14
N ASN A 39 2.92 10.65 4.93
CA ASN A 39 3.80 11.76 5.26
C ASN A 39 3.93 11.94 6.77
N GLU A 40 2.83 11.84 7.55
CA GLU A 40 2.88 11.85 9.01
C GLU A 40 3.73 10.70 9.54
N TRP A 41 3.58 9.48 9.00
CA TRP A 41 4.44 8.36 9.40
C TRP A 41 5.92 8.64 9.19
N ALA A 42 6.29 9.22 8.05
CA ALA A 42 7.68 9.56 7.75
C ALA A 42 8.21 10.69 8.64
N ASP A 43 7.39 11.69 8.93
CA ASP A 43 7.77 12.83 9.78
C ASP A 43 7.90 12.40 11.26
N ASP A 44 7.01 11.53 11.74
CA ASP A 44 6.98 11.09 13.14
C ASP A 44 7.98 9.95 13.42
N ASN A 45 8.37 9.18 12.40
CA ASN A 45 9.23 7.99 12.55
C ASN A 45 10.47 8.02 11.63
N PRO A 46 11.27 9.10 11.60
CA PRO A 46 12.36 9.26 10.64
C PRO A 46 13.47 8.20 10.78
N ASP A 47 13.56 7.55 11.95
CA ASP A 47 14.56 6.52 12.22
C ASP A 47 14.24 5.18 11.54
N ILE A 48 12.96 4.93 11.21
CA ILE A 48 12.52 3.66 10.62
C ILE A 48 11.72 3.81 9.33
N VAL A 49 11.16 4.98 9.03
CA VAL A 49 10.31 5.20 7.84
C VAL A 49 11.00 6.10 6.84
N GLN A 50 11.08 5.62 5.60
CA GLN A 50 11.43 6.43 4.43
C GLN A 50 10.27 6.39 3.44
N LEU A 51 9.87 7.55 2.92
CA LEU A 51 8.78 7.67 1.96
C LEU A 51 9.36 7.92 0.56
N ILE A 52 9.03 7.04 -0.38
CA ILE A 52 9.50 7.10 -1.76
C ILE A 52 8.30 7.34 -2.70
N ASP A 53 8.42 8.31 -3.58
CA ASP A 53 7.52 8.45 -4.73
C ASP A 53 8.02 7.54 -5.85
N ALA A 54 7.42 6.37 -6.01
CA ALA A 54 7.83 5.38 -7.00
C ALA A 54 7.45 5.79 -8.44
N GLY A 55 6.62 6.80 -8.59
CA GLY A 55 6.15 7.31 -9.87
C GLY A 55 4.75 7.89 -9.78
N LYS A 56 4.11 8.06 -10.92
CA LYS A 56 2.80 8.72 -10.98
C LYS A 56 1.75 7.81 -11.64
N SER A 57 0.50 7.94 -11.18
CA SER A 57 -0.65 7.44 -11.92
C SER A 57 -0.88 8.25 -13.19
N GLU A 58 -1.79 7.80 -14.04
CA GLU A 58 -2.16 8.49 -15.28
C GLU A 58 -2.64 9.94 -15.04
N LEU A 59 -3.28 10.22 -13.91
CA LEU A 59 -3.70 11.58 -13.53
C LEU A 59 -2.67 12.32 -12.66
N GLY A 60 -1.45 11.78 -12.51
CA GLY A 60 -0.33 12.45 -11.85
C GLY A 60 -0.29 12.33 -10.34
N LYS A 61 -1.06 11.41 -9.73
CA LYS A 61 -0.98 11.11 -8.30
C LYS A 61 0.27 10.30 -7.99
N SER A 62 0.95 10.62 -6.89
CA SER A 62 2.12 9.87 -6.43
C SER A 62 1.75 8.43 -6.05
N LEU A 63 2.62 7.50 -6.43
CA LEU A 63 2.55 6.12 -6.02
C LEU A 63 3.51 5.93 -4.83
N TRP A 64 2.96 6.07 -3.63
CA TRP A 64 3.75 6.08 -2.41
C TRP A 64 4.19 4.68 -2.02
N VAL A 65 5.51 4.50 -1.87
CA VAL A 65 6.10 3.33 -1.22
C VAL A 65 6.62 3.76 0.15
N VAL A 66 6.13 3.12 1.19
CA VAL A 66 6.62 3.26 2.56
C VAL A 66 7.69 2.20 2.78
N GLN A 67 8.94 2.62 2.93
CA GLN A 67 10.05 1.74 3.31
C GLN A 67 10.22 1.77 4.81
N ILE A 68 10.19 0.61 5.46
CA ILE A 68 10.23 0.46 6.91
C ILE A 68 11.38 -0.47 7.28
N SER A 69 12.32 0.01 8.07
CA SER A 69 13.49 -0.74 8.55
C SER A 69 14.16 0.00 9.70
N ASP A 70 14.97 -0.65 10.49
CA ASP A 70 15.91 0.04 11.39
C ASP A 70 17.08 0.62 10.57
N TRP A 71 16.97 1.87 10.14
CA TRP A 71 17.96 2.54 9.28
C TRP A 71 19.27 2.88 10.01
N SER A 72 19.33 2.68 11.34
CA SER A 72 20.60 2.76 12.07
C SER A 72 21.52 1.59 11.77
N MET A 73 21.00 0.52 11.21
CA MET A 73 21.71 -0.70 10.82
C MET A 73 21.68 -0.87 9.29
N GLU A 74 22.82 -0.75 8.63
CA GLU A 74 22.96 -1.00 7.19
C GLU A 74 22.91 -2.49 6.82
N THR A 75 23.27 -3.34 7.78
CA THR A 75 23.31 -4.80 7.61
C THR A 75 22.73 -5.49 8.84
N LYS A 76 22.42 -6.79 8.71
CA LYS A 76 22.09 -7.65 9.85
C LYS A 76 23.24 -7.73 10.85
N ALA A 77 22.94 -8.16 12.06
CA ALA A 77 23.96 -8.33 13.13
C ALA A 77 25.14 -9.25 12.75
N ASN A 78 24.94 -10.18 11.82
CA ASN A 78 25.97 -11.09 11.30
C ASN A 78 26.78 -10.48 10.14
N GLY A 79 26.46 -9.26 9.69
CA GLY A 79 27.12 -8.56 8.58
C GLY A 79 26.52 -8.86 7.18
N ASP A 80 25.52 -9.72 7.08
CA ASP A 80 24.83 -9.96 5.81
C ASP A 80 23.91 -8.78 5.47
N ALA A 81 23.58 -8.61 4.19
CA ALA A 81 22.56 -7.66 3.74
C ALA A 81 21.20 -7.99 4.36
N LYS A 82 20.38 -6.98 4.62
CA LYS A 82 18.99 -7.18 5.01
C LYS A 82 18.19 -7.84 3.89
N GLU A 83 17.19 -8.62 4.26
CA GLU A 83 16.21 -9.13 3.30
C GLU A 83 15.30 -8.00 2.86
N ILE A 84 14.88 -7.99 1.60
CA ILE A 84 13.89 -7.05 1.12
C ILE A 84 12.56 -7.80 0.93
N VAL A 85 11.51 -7.28 1.55
CA VAL A 85 10.14 -7.78 1.40
C VAL A 85 9.31 -6.68 0.75
N TYR A 86 8.76 -6.97 -0.40
CA TYR A 86 7.88 -6.07 -1.13
C TYR A 86 6.43 -6.49 -1.00
N ILE A 87 5.57 -5.55 -0.63
CA ILE A 87 4.12 -5.72 -0.53
C ILE A 87 3.48 -4.64 -1.41
N ASP A 88 2.58 -5.05 -2.31
CA ASP A 88 1.78 -4.09 -3.06
C ASP A 88 0.28 -4.35 -2.91
N GLY A 89 -0.49 -3.28 -2.86
CA GLY A 89 -1.93 -3.31 -2.73
C GLY A 89 -2.62 -2.41 -3.75
N GLY A 90 -3.94 -2.55 -3.85
CA GLY A 90 -4.77 -1.63 -4.60
C GLY A 90 -4.56 -1.62 -6.12
N HIS A 91 -4.23 -2.76 -6.74
CA HIS A 91 -4.20 -2.89 -8.21
C HIS A 91 -5.56 -2.58 -8.83
N HIS A 92 -6.63 -2.99 -8.17
CA HIS A 92 -7.99 -2.68 -8.58
C HIS A 92 -8.56 -1.62 -7.63
N GLY A 93 -9.02 -0.50 -8.21
CA GLY A 93 -9.40 0.66 -7.41
C GLY A 93 -10.61 0.44 -6.50
N ASN A 94 -11.50 -0.49 -6.83
CA ASN A 94 -12.68 -0.83 -6.03
C ASN A 94 -12.51 -2.05 -5.12
N GLU A 95 -11.33 -2.65 -5.08
CA GLU A 95 -11.01 -3.76 -4.18
C GLU A 95 -10.28 -3.21 -2.93
N TYR A 96 -11.00 -2.46 -2.10
CA TYR A 96 -10.43 -1.71 -0.97
C TYR A 96 -9.66 -2.54 0.04
N LEU A 97 -9.99 -3.83 0.16
CA LEU A 97 -9.30 -4.74 1.07
C LEU A 97 -7.80 -4.88 0.75
N GLY A 98 -7.43 -4.85 -0.53
CA GLY A 98 -6.02 -4.91 -0.94
C GLY A 98 -5.22 -3.71 -0.43
N THR A 99 -5.78 -2.50 -0.58
CA THR A 99 -5.21 -1.27 -0.05
C THR A 99 -5.17 -1.29 1.49
N ALA A 100 -6.27 -1.70 2.13
CA ALA A 100 -6.36 -1.75 3.58
C ALA A 100 -5.35 -2.73 4.20
N LEU A 101 -5.15 -3.91 3.61
CA LEU A 101 -4.18 -4.89 4.11
C LEU A 101 -2.73 -4.40 3.95
N ALA A 102 -2.40 -3.76 2.83
CA ALA A 102 -1.08 -3.16 2.64
C ALA A 102 -0.83 -2.04 3.65
N TRP A 103 -1.82 -1.16 3.86
CA TRP A 103 -1.77 -0.10 4.86
C TRP A 103 -1.60 -0.64 6.28
N LEU A 104 -2.44 -1.61 6.69
CA LEU A 104 -2.36 -2.25 8.01
C LEU A 104 -1.01 -2.95 8.22
N SER A 105 -0.42 -3.51 7.16
CA SER A 105 0.90 -4.12 7.26
C SER A 105 1.97 -3.08 7.61
N ALA A 106 1.94 -1.91 6.97
CA ALA A 106 2.88 -0.83 7.28
C ALA A 106 2.66 -0.31 8.72
N GLN A 107 1.41 -0.02 9.06
CA GLN A 107 1.03 0.48 10.38
C GLN A 107 1.49 -0.48 11.49
N PHE A 108 1.25 -1.78 11.35
CA PHE A 108 1.64 -2.79 12.33
C PHE A 108 3.14 -2.74 12.69
N TYR A 109 4.01 -2.59 11.69
CA TYR A 109 5.45 -2.53 11.95
C TYR A 109 5.88 -1.19 12.54
N ILE A 110 5.24 -0.08 12.14
CA ILE A 110 5.54 1.25 12.71
C ILE A 110 5.11 1.32 14.18
N GLU A 111 3.88 0.92 14.48
CA GLU A 111 3.34 0.90 15.85
C GLU A 111 4.09 -0.09 16.73
N GLY A 112 4.33 -1.31 16.24
CA GLY A 112 5.08 -2.31 17.00
C GLY A 112 6.51 -1.89 17.33
N TRP A 113 7.17 -1.14 16.45
CA TRP A 113 8.48 -0.53 16.75
C TRP A 113 8.35 0.51 17.86
N ASN A 114 7.39 1.42 17.78
CA ASN A 114 7.17 2.47 18.76
C ASN A 114 6.79 1.92 20.15
N GLU A 115 6.11 0.80 20.20
CA GLU A 115 5.76 0.07 21.41
C GLU A 115 6.93 -0.75 21.98
N GLY A 116 8.01 -0.92 21.24
CA GLY A 116 9.14 -1.75 21.62
C GLY A 116 8.86 -3.24 21.56
N ASN A 117 7.93 -3.66 20.66
CA ASN A 117 7.65 -5.07 20.41
C ASN A 117 8.88 -5.77 19.85
N GLN A 118 9.46 -6.70 20.62
CA GLN A 118 10.72 -7.34 20.29
C GLN A 118 10.67 -8.11 18.96
N GLU A 119 9.56 -8.73 18.63
CA GLU A 119 9.41 -9.46 17.34
C GLU A 119 9.48 -8.49 16.14
N VAL A 120 8.86 -7.33 16.27
CA VAL A 120 8.92 -6.27 15.24
C VAL A 120 10.32 -5.69 15.14
N VAL A 121 10.95 -5.39 16.26
CA VAL A 121 12.35 -4.89 16.31
C VAL A 121 13.29 -5.88 15.62
N ASP A 122 13.20 -7.17 15.92
CA ASP A 122 14.05 -8.21 15.32
C ASP A 122 13.84 -8.30 13.81
N VAL A 123 12.59 -8.15 13.34
CA VAL A 123 12.27 -8.11 11.90
C VAL A 123 12.89 -6.89 11.24
N LEU A 124 12.69 -5.68 11.78
CA LEU A 124 13.19 -4.45 11.16
C LEU A 124 14.71 -4.31 11.21
N GLN A 125 15.37 -5.00 12.13
CA GLN A 125 16.83 -5.09 12.17
C GLN A 125 17.41 -6.04 11.12
N SER A 126 16.60 -6.92 10.56
CA SER A 126 17.03 -7.91 9.57
C SER A 126 16.41 -7.74 8.19
N THR A 127 15.39 -6.87 8.07
CA THR A 127 14.55 -6.78 6.88
C THR A 127 14.24 -5.32 6.54
N GLU A 128 14.17 -5.03 5.26
CA GLU A 128 13.58 -3.82 4.72
C GLU A 128 12.20 -4.17 4.14
N LEU A 129 11.14 -3.59 4.71
CA LEU A 129 9.78 -3.74 4.20
C LEU A 129 9.49 -2.58 3.26
N HIS A 130 9.13 -2.87 2.04
CA HIS A 130 8.74 -1.88 1.04
C HIS A 130 7.26 -2.09 0.73
N VAL A 131 6.41 -1.15 1.11
CA VAL A 131 4.96 -1.28 1.00
C VAL A 131 4.39 -0.22 0.05
N LEU A 132 4.01 -0.63 -1.15
CA LEU A 132 3.21 0.17 -2.09
C LEU A 132 1.73 -0.01 -1.75
N ILE A 133 1.14 0.95 -1.05
CA ILE A 133 -0.18 0.77 -0.44
C ILE A 133 -1.31 0.82 -1.47
N MET A 134 -1.20 1.71 -2.48
CA MET A 134 -2.27 1.94 -3.46
C MET A 134 -1.68 2.15 -4.85
N LEU A 135 -1.69 1.10 -5.67
CA LEU A 135 -1.17 1.17 -7.04
C LEU A 135 -2.10 1.93 -7.98
N ASN A 136 -3.42 1.85 -7.78
CA ASN A 136 -4.43 2.44 -8.66
C ASN A 136 -5.24 3.55 -7.96
N PRO A 137 -4.62 4.70 -7.66
CA PRO A 137 -5.31 5.78 -6.95
C PRO A 137 -6.39 6.46 -7.80
N ASP A 138 -6.27 6.43 -9.11
CA ASP A 138 -7.27 7.03 -10.01
C ASP A 138 -8.53 6.17 -10.09
N GLY A 139 -8.37 4.85 -10.19
CA GLY A 139 -9.49 3.92 -10.14
C GLY A 139 -10.16 3.88 -8.76
N ASN A 140 -9.38 4.06 -7.69
CA ASN A 140 -9.90 4.15 -6.32
C ASN A 140 -10.85 5.35 -6.16
N ASP A 141 -10.48 6.52 -6.64
CA ASP A 141 -11.29 7.73 -6.52
C ASP A 141 -12.65 7.65 -7.22
N ILE A 142 -12.77 6.84 -8.26
CA ILE A 142 -14.00 6.68 -9.03
C ILE A 142 -14.66 5.31 -8.85
N ASP A 143 -14.23 4.56 -7.83
CA ASP A 143 -14.79 3.25 -7.45
C ASP A 143 -14.84 2.25 -8.63
N THR A 144 -13.75 2.12 -9.36
CA THR A 144 -13.65 1.21 -10.50
C THR A 144 -12.53 0.20 -10.34
N ARG A 145 -12.70 -0.98 -10.94
CA ARG A 145 -11.67 -2.00 -11.01
C ARG A 145 -10.44 -1.53 -11.78
N TRP A 146 -10.67 -0.88 -12.92
CA TRP A 146 -9.65 -0.49 -13.89
C TRP A 146 -8.97 0.84 -13.51
N ASN A 147 -7.85 1.16 -14.14
CA ASN A 147 -7.32 2.51 -14.08
C ASN A 147 -8.18 3.48 -14.91
N ILE A 148 -7.79 4.76 -14.99
CA ILE A 148 -8.56 5.77 -15.71
C ILE A 148 -8.63 5.51 -17.24
N ASN A 149 -7.68 4.74 -17.78
CA ASN A 149 -7.65 4.32 -19.19
C ASN A 149 -8.50 3.05 -19.44
N GLN A 150 -9.22 2.55 -18.42
CA GLN A 150 -10.00 1.31 -18.46
C GLN A 150 -9.13 0.06 -18.68
N VAL A 151 -7.89 0.09 -18.23
CA VAL A 151 -6.97 -1.05 -18.26
C VAL A 151 -7.00 -1.78 -16.92
N ASP A 152 -7.03 -3.11 -16.97
CA ASP A 152 -6.83 -3.98 -15.80
C ASP A 152 -5.33 -4.03 -15.49
N LEU A 153 -4.89 -3.28 -14.46
CA LEU A 153 -3.47 -3.17 -14.10
C LEU A 153 -2.85 -4.54 -13.78
N ASN A 154 -3.64 -5.47 -13.22
CA ASN A 154 -3.19 -6.83 -12.95
C ASN A 154 -3.15 -7.71 -14.24
N ARG A 155 -3.29 -7.11 -15.41
CA ARG A 155 -3.12 -7.73 -16.73
C ARG A 155 -2.11 -6.97 -17.60
N ASN A 156 -1.55 -5.88 -17.09
CA ASN A 156 -0.67 -4.99 -17.83
C ASN A 156 0.84 -5.30 -17.65
N TYR A 157 1.19 -6.28 -16.82
CA TYR A 157 2.58 -6.78 -16.68
C TYR A 157 2.98 -7.66 -17.87
N ASP A 158 4.28 -7.83 -18.12
CA ASP A 158 4.82 -8.52 -19.32
C ASP A 158 4.65 -10.05 -19.27
N HIS A 159 4.60 -10.63 -18.07
CA HIS A 159 4.49 -12.08 -17.91
C HIS A 159 3.13 -12.58 -18.42
N TYR A 160 3.15 -13.35 -19.49
CA TYR A 160 1.95 -13.81 -20.22
C TYR A 160 1.00 -12.68 -20.64
N TRP A 161 1.53 -11.50 -20.94
CA TRP A 161 0.72 -10.38 -21.40
C TRP A 161 -0.16 -10.77 -22.59
N ASN A 162 -1.40 -10.30 -22.58
CA ASN A 162 -2.41 -10.52 -23.64
C ASN A 162 -2.73 -12.00 -23.97
N THR A 163 -2.47 -12.93 -23.06
CA THR A 163 -2.83 -14.35 -23.27
C THR A 163 -4.30 -14.64 -22.95
N CYS A 164 -4.99 -13.75 -22.26
CA CYS A 164 -6.41 -13.85 -21.92
C CYS A 164 -7.23 -12.82 -22.72
N PRO A 165 -7.96 -13.23 -23.75
CA PRO A 165 -8.58 -12.30 -24.71
C PRO A 165 -9.79 -11.53 -24.15
N THR A 166 -10.28 -11.87 -22.95
CA THR A 166 -11.44 -11.21 -22.31
C THR A 166 -11.02 -10.14 -21.30
N THR A 167 -9.74 -9.94 -21.11
CA THR A 167 -9.19 -8.93 -20.21
C THR A 167 -8.83 -7.65 -20.96
N GLN A 168 -8.64 -6.57 -20.21
CA GLN A 168 -8.21 -5.28 -20.77
C GLN A 168 -6.75 -5.04 -20.38
N PRO A 169 -5.78 -5.65 -21.08
CA PRO A 169 -4.39 -5.66 -20.68
C PRO A 169 -3.62 -4.39 -21.08
N GLY A 170 -4.28 -3.40 -21.65
CA GLY A 170 -3.64 -2.22 -22.23
C GLY A 170 -3.12 -2.46 -23.65
N SER A 171 -2.46 -1.46 -24.22
CA SER A 171 -1.94 -1.48 -25.60
C SER A 171 -0.64 -2.27 -25.76
N ALA A 172 0.11 -2.40 -24.67
CA ALA A 172 1.34 -3.20 -24.54
C ALA A 172 1.53 -3.57 -23.06
N ALA A 173 2.44 -4.50 -22.78
CA ALA A 173 2.93 -4.70 -21.43
C ALA A 173 3.52 -3.38 -20.90
N PHE A 174 3.21 -3.05 -19.66
CA PHE A 174 3.61 -1.80 -19.01
C PHE A 174 3.20 -0.52 -19.78
N SER A 175 2.08 -0.57 -20.50
CA SER A 175 1.55 0.62 -21.18
C SER A 175 0.99 1.67 -20.22
N GLU A 176 0.65 1.27 -19.01
CA GLU A 176 0.09 2.14 -18.00
C GLU A 176 1.17 2.66 -17.05
N SER A 177 1.07 3.93 -16.68
CA SER A 177 2.06 4.61 -15.84
C SER A 177 2.25 3.91 -14.50
N GLU A 178 1.17 3.41 -13.92
CA GLU A 178 1.17 2.73 -12.62
C GLU A 178 2.00 1.44 -12.64
N THR A 179 1.77 0.58 -13.63
CA THR A 179 2.49 -0.70 -13.73
C THR A 179 3.93 -0.53 -14.19
N ALA A 180 4.18 0.46 -15.04
CA ALA A 180 5.55 0.82 -15.44
C ALA A 180 6.35 1.31 -14.23
N ALA A 181 5.79 2.21 -13.43
CA ALA A 181 6.43 2.73 -12.21
C ALA A 181 6.67 1.63 -11.17
N ASN A 182 5.68 0.74 -10.96
CA ASN A 182 5.83 -0.39 -10.05
C ASN A 182 6.96 -1.33 -10.49
N ALA A 183 7.01 -1.67 -11.78
CA ALA A 183 8.06 -2.52 -12.32
C ALA A 183 9.45 -1.86 -12.23
N GLU A 184 9.55 -0.55 -12.51
CA GLU A 184 10.79 0.20 -12.37
C GLU A 184 11.27 0.21 -10.91
N TYR A 185 10.36 0.45 -9.97
CA TYR A 185 10.66 0.40 -8.54
C TYR A 185 11.17 -0.99 -8.12
N MET A 186 10.46 -2.07 -8.47
CA MET A 186 10.89 -3.43 -8.14
C MET A 186 12.26 -3.76 -8.74
N ASN A 187 12.54 -3.37 -9.98
CA ASN A 187 13.83 -3.60 -10.60
C ASN A 187 14.98 -2.81 -9.95
N ALA A 188 14.70 -1.67 -9.33
CA ALA A 188 15.71 -0.83 -8.71
C ALA A 188 16.02 -1.22 -7.25
N TYR A 189 15.04 -1.74 -6.53
CA TYR A 189 15.11 -1.89 -5.07
C TYR A 189 14.83 -3.31 -4.56
N VAL A 190 14.19 -4.16 -5.35
CA VAL A 190 13.79 -5.52 -4.95
C VAL A 190 14.50 -6.57 -5.81
#